data_86368b7d4302bdf5c72296bfd6155ce0
#
_entry.id   86368b7d4302bdf5c72296bfd6155ce0
#
_cell.length_a   1.000
_cell.length_b   1.000
_cell.length_c   1.000
_cell.angle_alpha   90.00
_cell.angle_beta   90.00
_cell.angle_gamma   90.00
#
_symmetry.space_group_name_H-M   'P 1'
#
loop_
_entity.id
_entity.type
_entity.pdbx_description
1 polymer ?
#
loop_
_entity_poly.entity_id
_entity_poly.type
_entity_poly.pdbx_seq_one_letter_code
_entity_poly.pdbx_strand_id
1 'polypeptide(L)'
;MVLFSDFACPYCTQFAKQVQPQLQDLIDNGTLRIEWHDLAQISPTSPLAAQAGLAAAAQGKFWEFERAAYASAKDGDHPTYTEESLVALAKQAGVPDLAKFKTDMNSQANVDAVKKSRQDAYNVGITGTPFAFIGDAVMPGYVDAATVRATVLAQAAKSGK
;
A
#
# COMPACT_ATOMS: atom_id res chain seq x y z
N MET A 1 6.04 -8.10 -7.42
CA MET A 1 5.14 -8.43 -6.28
C MET A 1 3.87 -7.61 -6.43
N VAL A 2 2.72 -8.26 -6.39
CA VAL A 2 1.42 -7.58 -6.26
C VAL A 2 1.05 -7.61 -4.78
N LEU A 3 0.85 -6.46 -4.16
CA LEU A 3 0.61 -6.31 -2.73
C LEU A 3 -0.78 -5.70 -2.49
N PHE A 4 -1.64 -6.44 -1.82
CA PHE A 4 -2.94 -5.95 -1.31
C PHE A 4 -2.77 -5.47 0.13
N SER A 5 -3.16 -4.22 0.38
CA SER A 5 -2.88 -3.58 1.66
C SER A 5 -3.99 -2.59 2.05
N ASP A 6 -3.99 -2.20 3.32
CA ASP A 6 -4.92 -1.24 3.91
C ASP A 6 -4.15 -0.32 4.87
N PHE A 7 -4.28 0.98 4.71
CA PHE A 7 -3.59 1.96 5.56
C PHE A 7 -3.94 1.87 7.05
N ALA A 8 -5.09 1.29 7.40
CA ALA A 8 -5.51 1.10 8.78
C ALA A 8 -5.19 -0.30 9.33
N CYS A 9 -4.51 -1.16 8.57
CA CYS A 9 -4.18 -2.51 9.00
C CYS A 9 -2.86 -2.54 9.78
N PRO A 10 -2.85 -3.05 11.04
CA PRO A 10 -1.63 -3.14 11.86
C PRO A 10 -0.53 -4.00 11.22
N TYR A 11 -0.92 -5.12 10.60
CA TYR A 11 0.03 -6.01 9.92
C TYR A 11 0.58 -5.39 8.62
N CYS A 12 -0.19 -4.51 7.95
CA CYS A 12 0.31 -3.74 6.82
C CYS A 12 1.30 -2.67 7.30
N THR A 13 1.02 -2.01 8.43
CA THR A 13 1.97 -1.11 9.09
C THR A 13 3.28 -1.83 9.42
N GLN A 14 3.19 -3.02 10.00
CA GLN A 14 4.36 -3.83 10.31
C GLN A 14 5.14 -4.23 9.04
N PHE A 15 4.45 -4.64 7.98
CA PHE A 15 5.06 -4.98 6.70
C PHE A 15 5.79 -3.77 6.10
N ALA A 16 5.17 -2.61 6.06
CA ALA A 16 5.75 -1.38 5.53
C ALA A 16 6.99 -0.92 6.31
N LYS A 17 6.97 -1.04 7.65
CA LYS A 17 8.08 -0.62 8.50
C LYS A 17 9.23 -1.63 8.58
N GLN A 18 8.94 -2.92 8.53
CA GLN A 18 9.93 -3.97 8.82
C GLN A 18 10.36 -4.77 7.59
N VAL A 19 9.51 -4.90 6.58
CA VAL A 19 9.78 -5.73 5.40
C VAL A 19 10.19 -4.88 4.20
N GLN A 20 9.38 -3.91 3.80
CA GLN A 20 9.65 -3.11 2.60
C GLN A 20 11.05 -2.47 2.57
N PRO A 21 11.58 -1.88 3.67
CA PRO A 21 12.92 -1.29 3.64
C PRO A 21 14.04 -2.30 3.34
N GLN A 22 13.83 -3.57 3.70
CA GLN A 22 14.80 -4.65 3.44
C GLN A 22 14.73 -5.22 2.01
N LEU A 23 13.82 -4.69 1.19
CA LEU A 23 13.68 -5.06 -0.23
C LEU A 23 14.16 -3.95 -1.17
N GLN A 24 14.63 -2.82 -0.63
CA GLN A 24 14.93 -1.63 -1.43
C GLN A 24 16.02 -1.88 -2.47
N ASP A 25 17.06 -2.61 -2.12
CA ASP A 25 18.15 -3.00 -3.04
C ASP A 25 17.65 -3.85 -4.21
N LEU A 26 16.62 -4.69 -4.00
CA LEU A 26 15.99 -5.49 -5.06
C LEU A 26 15.11 -4.63 -5.97
N ILE A 27 14.56 -3.55 -5.44
CA ILE A 27 13.80 -2.57 -6.24
C ILE A 27 14.77 -1.73 -7.06
N ASP A 28 15.84 -1.23 -6.44
CA ASP A 28 16.82 -0.34 -7.08
C ASP A 28 17.56 -1.03 -8.24
N ASN A 29 17.83 -2.32 -8.12
CA ASN A 29 18.50 -3.11 -9.16
C ASN A 29 17.53 -3.73 -10.18
N GLY A 30 16.21 -3.48 -10.06
CA GLY A 30 15.17 -3.95 -10.97
C GLY A 30 14.77 -5.42 -10.83
N THR A 31 15.26 -6.13 -9.81
CA THR A 31 14.85 -7.51 -9.52
C THR A 31 13.40 -7.58 -9.01
N LEU A 32 12.96 -6.57 -8.26
CA LEU A 32 11.62 -6.46 -7.70
C LEU A 32 10.94 -5.18 -8.17
N ARG A 33 9.67 -5.31 -8.59
CA ARG A 33 8.71 -4.22 -8.69
C ARG A 33 7.55 -4.51 -7.73
N ILE A 34 7.15 -3.52 -6.92
CA ILE A 34 5.95 -3.61 -6.09
C ILE A 34 4.81 -2.90 -6.81
N GLU A 35 3.67 -3.56 -6.92
CA GLU A 35 2.41 -3.04 -7.42
C GLU A 35 1.39 -3.09 -6.29
N TRP A 36 0.88 -1.92 -5.92
CA TRP A 36 -0.05 -1.77 -4.81
C TRP A 36 -1.49 -1.90 -5.27
N HIS A 37 -2.28 -2.62 -4.50
CA HIS A 37 -3.73 -2.72 -4.64
C HIS A 37 -4.41 -2.41 -3.31
N ASP A 38 -5.37 -1.49 -3.32
CA ASP A 38 -6.13 -1.15 -2.13
C ASP A 38 -7.15 -2.23 -1.80
N LEU A 39 -7.06 -2.78 -0.58
CA LEU A 39 -8.11 -3.60 0.02
C LEU A 39 -8.63 -2.87 1.28
N ALA A 40 -9.24 -1.71 1.07
CA ALA A 40 -9.66 -0.76 2.09
C ALA A 40 -10.92 -1.25 2.82
N GLN A 41 -10.73 -1.91 3.99
CA GLN A 41 -11.82 -2.58 4.71
C GLN A 41 -11.67 -2.63 6.23
N ILE A 42 -10.45 -2.36 6.75
CA ILE A 42 -10.13 -2.60 8.16
C ILE A 42 -10.81 -1.59 9.10
N SER A 43 -10.96 -0.34 8.66
CA SER A 43 -11.66 0.70 9.42
C SER A 43 -12.68 1.44 8.55
N PRO A 44 -13.64 2.14 9.15
CA PRO A 44 -14.57 3.01 8.40
C PRO A 44 -13.86 4.08 7.59
N THR A 45 -12.63 4.45 7.96
CA THR A 45 -11.84 5.49 7.28
C THR A 45 -10.80 4.92 6.30
N SER A 46 -10.65 3.59 6.21
CA SER A 46 -9.77 2.95 5.23
C SER A 46 -10.04 3.40 3.78
N PRO A 47 -11.31 3.51 3.32
CA PRO A 47 -11.58 3.99 1.96
C PRO A 47 -11.07 5.41 1.71
N LEU A 48 -11.21 6.32 2.67
CA LEU A 48 -10.72 7.70 2.54
C LEU A 48 -9.18 7.73 2.46
N ALA A 49 -8.49 6.91 3.25
CA ALA A 49 -7.04 6.80 3.20
C ALA A 49 -6.55 6.24 1.86
N ALA A 50 -7.24 5.24 1.30
CA ALA A 50 -6.95 4.71 -0.02
C ALA A 50 -7.16 5.76 -1.14
N GLN A 51 -8.25 6.53 -1.08
CA GLN A 51 -8.50 7.67 -1.99
C GLN A 51 -7.38 8.71 -1.90
N ALA A 52 -6.87 8.98 -0.70
CA ALA A 52 -5.71 9.86 -0.50
C ALA A 52 -4.44 9.29 -1.16
N GLY A 53 -4.20 7.99 -1.05
CA GLY A 53 -3.12 7.30 -1.74
C GLY A 53 -3.20 7.49 -3.26
N LEU A 54 -4.38 7.33 -3.86
CA LEU A 54 -4.61 7.56 -5.29
C LEU A 54 -4.37 9.04 -5.68
N ALA A 55 -4.80 9.98 -4.84
CA ALA A 55 -4.57 11.41 -5.07
C ALA A 55 -3.06 11.76 -5.02
N ALA A 56 -2.30 11.15 -4.11
CA ALA A 56 -0.85 11.27 -4.06
C ALA A 56 -0.18 10.63 -5.29
N ALA A 57 -0.67 9.46 -5.72
CA ALA A 57 -0.20 8.76 -6.93
C ALA A 57 -0.36 9.61 -8.19
N ALA A 58 -1.48 10.33 -8.33
CA ALA A 58 -1.75 11.25 -9.44
C ALA A 58 -0.73 12.41 -9.54
N GLN A 59 0.05 12.63 -8.48
CA GLN A 59 1.13 13.62 -8.42
C GLN A 59 2.53 12.98 -8.26
N GLY A 60 2.64 11.65 -8.50
CA GLY A 60 3.89 10.92 -8.43
C GLY A 60 4.45 10.73 -7.01
N LYS A 61 3.59 10.80 -5.99
CA LYS A 61 3.96 10.80 -4.57
C LYS A 61 3.33 9.67 -3.76
N PHE A 62 2.92 8.57 -4.43
CA PHE A 62 2.27 7.45 -3.74
C PHE A 62 3.17 6.84 -2.65
N TRP A 63 4.40 6.46 -2.99
CA TRP A 63 5.28 5.75 -2.06
C TRP A 63 5.76 6.62 -0.91
N GLU A 64 5.94 7.93 -1.14
CA GLU A 64 6.24 8.88 -0.06
C GLU A 64 5.05 9.06 0.86
N PHE A 65 3.83 9.11 0.31
CA PHE A 65 2.59 9.17 1.08
C PHE A 65 2.38 7.90 1.90
N GLU A 66 2.55 6.74 1.30
CA GLU A 66 2.45 5.42 1.94
C GLU A 66 3.41 5.34 3.14
N ARG A 67 4.68 5.68 2.94
CA ARG A 67 5.67 5.71 4.03
C ARG A 67 5.28 6.68 5.15
N ALA A 68 4.80 7.88 4.81
CA ALA A 68 4.36 8.85 5.81
C ALA A 68 3.15 8.35 6.61
N ALA A 69 2.17 7.75 5.94
CA ALA A 69 0.98 7.20 6.57
C ALA A 69 1.35 6.08 7.56
N TYR A 70 2.12 5.09 7.14
CA TYR A 70 2.53 4.00 8.03
C TYR A 70 3.52 4.44 9.12
N ALA A 71 4.41 5.39 8.84
CA ALA A 71 5.29 5.94 9.87
C ALA A 71 4.52 6.64 10.99
N SER A 72 3.38 7.27 10.68
CA SER A 72 2.52 7.95 11.65
C SER A 72 1.71 6.98 12.53
N ALA A 73 1.47 5.76 12.06
CA ALA A 73 0.71 4.75 12.79
C ALA A 73 1.56 4.15 13.91
N LYS A 74 0.97 3.93 15.09
CA LYS A 74 1.60 3.15 16.15
C LYS A 74 1.49 1.67 15.84
N ASP A 75 2.47 0.90 16.30
CA ASP A 75 2.48 -0.54 16.09
C ASP A 75 1.29 -1.19 16.82
N GLY A 76 0.55 -2.03 16.11
CA GLY A 76 -0.64 -2.70 16.61
C GLY A 76 -1.94 -1.89 16.57
N ASP A 77 -1.88 -0.61 16.23
CA ASP A 77 -3.06 0.26 16.14
C ASP A 77 -3.81 0.09 14.81
N HIS A 78 -5.11 0.42 14.88
CA HIS A 78 -5.97 0.64 13.72
C HIS A 78 -6.18 2.16 13.56
N PRO A 79 -5.30 2.86 12.83
CA PRO A 79 -5.41 4.31 12.70
C PRO A 79 -6.72 4.71 12.03
N THR A 80 -7.27 5.83 12.49
CA THR A 80 -8.41 6.49 11.85
C THR A 80 -7.90 7.76 11.16
N TYR A 81 -8.48 8.05 10.00
CA TYR A 81 -8.05 9.15 9.17
C TYR A 81 -9.17 10.17 8.99
N THR A 82 -8.81 11.45 9.06
CA THR A 82 -9.66 12.57 8.63
C THR A 82 -9.03 13.23 7.41
N GLU A 83 -9.80 14.04 6.70
CA GLU A 83 -9.29 14.82 5.57
C GLU A 83 -8.08 15.66 5.98
N GLU A 84 -8.14 16.31 7.15
CA GLU A 84 -7.07 17.15 7.67
C GLU A 84 -5.79 16.33 7.94
N SER A 85 -5.92 15.17 8.56
CA SER A 85 -4.78 14.29 8.83
C SER A 85 -4.14 13.78 7.54
N LEU A 86 -4.94 13.44 6.52
CA LEU A 86 -4.45 12.98 5.22
C LEU A 86 -3.78 14.10 4.43
N VAL A 87 -4.29 15.33 4.50
CA VAL A 87 -3.63 16.50 3.90
C VAL A 87 -2.29 16.80 4.59
N ALA A 88 -2.22 16.64 5.93
CA ALA A 88 -0.96 16.78 6.65
C ALA A 88 0.08 15.71 6.23
N LEU A 89 -0.35 14.45 6.05
CA LEU A 89 0.51 13.38 5.54
C LEU A 89 0.96 13.65 4.10
N ALA A 90 0.07 14.14 3.23
CA ALA A 90 0.40 14.52 1.86
C ALA A 90 1.45 15.65 1.82
N LYS A 91 1.33 16.65 2.70
CA LYS A 91 2.33 17.70 2.86
C LYS A 91 3.69 17.13 3.30
N GLN A 92 3.69 16.23 4.28
CA GLN A 92 4.90 15.54 4.75
C GLN A 92 5.54 14.70 3.63
N ALA A 93 4.73 14.06 2.79
CA ALA A 93 5.16 13.27 1.64
C ALA A 93 5.68 14.13 0.47
N GLY A 94 5.57 15.45 0.54
CA GLY A 94 6.00 16.36 -0.50
C GLY A 94 5.09 16.36 -1.73
N VAL A 95 3.78 16.13 -1.53
CA VAL A 95 2.78 16.30 -2.61
C VAL A 95 2.76 17.77 -3.03
N PRO A 96 3.00 18.06 -4.33
CA PRO A 96 3.28 19.45 -4.74
C PRO A 96 2.03 20.36 -4.70
N ASP A 97 0.85 19.84 -5.01
CA ASP A 97 -0.41 20.60 -5.02
C ASP A 97 -1.41 19.99 -4.05
N LEU A 98 -1.49 20.55 -2.84
CA LEU A 98 -2.40 20.08 -1.79
C LEU A 98 -3.87 20.43 -2.07
N ALA A 99 -4.16 21.47 -2.85
CA ALA A 99 -5.52 21.78 -3.24
C ALA A 99 -6.05 20.76 -4.24
N LYS A 100 -5.23 20.42 -5.25
CA LYS A 100 -5.53 19.32 -6.19
C LYS A 100 -5.63 17.99 -5.47
N PHE A 101 -4.71 17.68 -4.55
CA PHE A 101 -4.75 16.45 -3.75
C PHE A 101 -6.10 16.30 -3.02
N LYS A 102 -6.57 17.36 -2.35
CA LYS A 102 -7.85 17.36 -1.64
C LYS A 102 -9.04 17.15 -2.60
N THR A 103 -9.02 17.80 -3.76
CA THR A 103 -10.05 17.64 -4.79
C THR A 103 -10.07 16.21 -5.34
N ASP A 104 -8.91 15.68 -5.70
CA ASP A 104 -8.77 14.32 -6.25
C ASP A 104 -9.17 13.26 -5.21
N MET A 105 -8.73 13.41 -3.96
CA MET A 105 -9.08 12.51 -2.86
C MET A 105 -10.60 12.36 -2.70
N ASN A 106 -11.33 13.45 -2.84
CA ASN A 106 -12.80 13.46 -2.71
C ASN A 106 -13.54 13.22 -4.04
N SER A 107 -12.83 12.91 -5.13
CA SER A 107 -13.43 12.70 -6.43
C SER A 107 -14.20 11.39 -6.48
N GLN A 108 -15.34 11.39 -7.23
CA GLN A 108 -16.11 10.17 -7.45
C GLN A 108 -15.27 9.09 -8.14
N ALA A 109 -14.35 9.47 -9.02
CA ALA A 109 -13.45 8.55 -9.70
C ALA A 109 -12.59 7.75 -8.71
N ASN A 110 -11.99 8.41 -7.69
CA ASN A 110 -11.20 7.73 -6.67
C ASN A 110 -12.06 6.90 -5.71
N VAL A 111 -13.25 7.38 -5.36
CA VAL A 111 -14.24 6.58 -4.60
C VAL A 111 -14.55 5.26 -5.33
N ASP A 112 -14.83 5.34 -6.63
CA ASP A 112 -15.18 4.17 -7.43
C ASP A 112 -13.98 3.25 -7.66
N ALA A 113 -12.78 3.81 -7.85
CA ALA A 113 -11.55 3.04 -7.99
C ALA A 113 -11.25 2.21 -6.73
N VAL A 114 -11.38 2.80 -5.54
CA VAL A 114 -11.18 2.09 -4.26
C VAL A 114 -12.22 0.98 -4.07
N LYS A 115 -13.49 1.26 -4.37
CA LYS A 115 -14.55 0.24 -4.31
C LYS A 115 -14.27 -0.90 -5.27
N LYS A 116 -13.86 -0.58 -6.50
CA LYS A 116 -13.51 -1.57 -7.52
C LYS A 116 -12.34 -2.42 -7.10
N SER A 117 -11.26 -1.83 -6.59
CA SER A 117 -10.07 -2.55 -6.12
C SER A 117 -10.44 -3.59 -5.05
N ARG A 118 -11.26 -3.19 -4.07
CA ARG A 118 -11.77 -4.12 -3.05
C ARG A 118 -12.62 -5.24 -3.64
N GLN A 119 -13.54 -4.91 -4.57
CA GLN A 119 -14.39 -5.91 -5.20
C GLN A 119 -13.56 -6.90 -6.03
N ASP A 120 -12.58 -6.41 -6.78
CA ASP A 120 -11.71 -7.25 -7.59
C ASP A 120 -10.90 -8.23 -6.70
N ALA A 121 -10.40 -7.77 -5.55
CA ALA A 121 -9.74 -8.63 -4.57
C ALA A 121 -10.68 -9.74 -4.06
N TYR A 122 -11.90 -9.39 -3.68
CA TYR A 122 -12.89 -10.37 -3.23
C TYR A 122 -13.27 -11.38 -4.31
N ASN A 123 -13.38 -10.96 -5.55
CA ASN A 123 -13.72 -11.83 -6.68
C ASN A 123 -12.68 -12.92 -6.91
N VAL A 124 -11.42 -12.69 -6.49
CA VAL A 124 -10.33 -13.69 -6.56
C VAL A 124 -10.01 -14.33 -5.21
N GLY A 125 -10.88 -14.16 -4.21
CA GLY A 125 -10.78 -14.82 -2.91
C GLY A 125 -9.83 -14.15 -1.92
N ILE A 126 -9.34 -12.92 -2.20
CA ILE A 126 -8.49 -12.16 -1.28
C ILE A 126 -9.39 -11.35 -0.34
N THR A 127 -9.41 -11.72 0.94
CA THR A 127 -10.30 -11.14 1.96
C THR A 127 -9.56 -10.55 3.16
N GLY A 128 -8.22 -10.58 3.17
CA GLY A 128 -7.39 -10.09 4.28
C GLY A 128 -6.15 -9.38 3.81
N THR A 129 -5.57 -8.55 4.69
CA THR A 129 -4.35 -7.77 4.45
C THR A 129 -3.31 -7.95 5.55
N PRO A 130 -2.00 -7.81 5.24
CA PRO A 130 -1.46 -7.76 3.87
C PRO A 130 -1.65 -9.10 3.15
N PHE A 131 -1.72 -9.07 1.83
CA PHE A 131 -1.70 -10.27 0.99
C PHE A 131 -0.82 -9.99 -0.22
N ALA A 132 0.06 -10.91 -0.60
CA ALA A 132 0.95 -10.68 -1.72
C ALA A 132 1.05 -11.88 -2.66
N PHE A 133 1.20 -11.58 -3.96
CA PHE A 133 1.72 -12.51 -4.97
C PHE A 133 3.14 -12.11 -5.33
N ILE A 134 4.05 -13.07 -5.36
CA ILE A 134 5.44 -12.88 -5.80
C ILE A 134 5.74 -13.97 -6.84
N GLY A 135 5.63 -13.63 -8.13
CA GLY A 135 5.59 -14.64 -9.18
C GLY A 135 4.45 -15.64 -8.92
N ASP A 136 4.77 -16.93 -8.81
CA ASP A 136 3.81 -17.99 -8.52
C ASP A 136 3.53 -18.19 -7.02
N ALA A 137 4.31 -17.53 -6.16
CA ALA A 137 4.16 -17.68 -4.71
C ALA A 137 3.03 -16.81 -4.17
N VAL A 138 2.27 -17.36 -3.22
CA VAL A 138 1.17 -16.69 -2.53
C VAL A 138 1.55 -16.48 -1.07
N MET A 139 1.41 -15.28 -0.57
CA MET A 139 1.73 -14.89 0.81
C MET A 139 0.52 -14.24 1.47
N PRO A 140 -0.33 -15.01 2.15
CA PRO A 140 -1.45 -14.49 2.92
C PRO A 140 -0.98 -14.02 4.31
N GLY A 141 -1.32 -12.79 4.67
CA GLY A 141 -0.95 -12.19 5.96
C GLY A 141 0.49 -11.66 6.00
N TYR A 142 0.90 -11.28 7.20
CA TYR A 142 2.26 -10.81 7.46
C TYR A 142 3.27 -11.95 7.33
N VAL A 143 4.32 -11.70 6.58
CA VAL A 143 5.49 -12.60 6.42
C VAL A 143 6.74 -11.77 6.67
N ASP A 144 7.72 -12.33 7.37
CA ASP A 144 8.98 -11.67 7.70
C ASP A 144 9.84 -11.34 6.46
N ALA A 145 10.73 -10.37 6.61
CA ALA A 145 11.53 -9.85 5.51
C ALA A 145 12.47 -10.89 4.89
N ALA A 146 13.03 -11.79 5.70
CA ALA A 146 13.95 -12.83 5.20
C ALA A 146 13.22 -13.81 4.26
N THR A 147 12.02 -14.22 4.66
CA THR A 147 11.16 -15.12 3.87
C THR A 147 10.67 -14.43 2.59
N VAL A 148 10.21 -13.18 2.68
CA VAL A 148 9.78 -12.40 1.50
C VAL A 148 10.95 -12.23 0.53
N ARG A 149 12.12 -11.83 1.03
CA ARG A 149 13.34 -11.66 0.21
C ARG A 149 13.77 -12.95 -0.49
N ALA A 150 13.83 -14.05 0.25
CA ALA A 150 14.17 -15.37 -0.32
C ALA A 150 13.20 -15.77 -1.44
N THR A 151 11.90 -15.52 -1.24
CA THR A 151 10.88 -15.80 -2.25
C THR A 151 11.05 -14.93 -3.49
N VAL A 152 11.32 -13.63 -3.33
CA VAL A 152 11.59 -12.72 -4.47
C VAL A 152 12.75 -13.24 -5.30
N LEU A 153 13.87 -13.59 -4.65
CA LEU A 153 15.06 -14.09 -5.34
C LEU A 153 14.79 -15.44 -6.05
N ALA A 154 14.08 -16.35 -5.41
CA ALA A 154 13.70 -17.63 -6.01
C ALA A 154 12.80 -17.45 -7.24
N GLN A 155 11.83 -16.52 -7.19
CA GLN A 155 10.94 -16.26 -8.31
C GLN A 155 11.65 -15.48 -9.44
N ALA A 156 12.55 -14.58 -9.12
CA ALA A 156 13.38 -13.89 -10.12
C ALA A 156 14.27 -14.89 -10.88
N ALA A 157 14.90 -15.82 -10.18
CA ALA A 157 15.71 -16.86 -10.81
C ALA A 157 14.91 -17.75 -11.78
N LYS A 158 13.63 -18.07 -11.46
CA LYS A 158 12.74 -18.80 -12.39
C LYS A 158 12.42 -18.03 -13.66
N SER A 159 12.36 -16.69 -13.58
CA SER A 159 12.05 -15.84 -14.72
C SER A 159 13.27 -15.43 -15.55
N GLY A 160 14.45 -15.94 -15.24
CA GLY A 160 15.71 -15.66 -15.97
C GLY A 160 16.26 -14.25 -15.74
N LYS A 161 15.93 -13.64 -14.60
CA LYS A 161 16.44 -12.34 -14.17
C LYS A 161 17.44 -12.48 -13.04
#